data_c928003b107429a089da0cd8f7a57516
#
_entry.id   c928003b107429a089da0cd8f7a57516
#
_cell.length_a   1.000
_cell.length_b   1.000
_cell.length_c   1.000
_cell.angle_alpha   90.00
_cell.angle_beta   90.00
_cell.angle_gamma   90.00
#
_symmetry.space_group_name_H-M   'P 1'
#
loop_
_entity.id
_entity.type
_entity.pdbx_description
1 polymer ?
#
loop_
_entity_poly.entity_id
_entity_poly.type
_entity_poly.pdbx_seq_one_letter_code
_entity_poly.pdbx_strand_id
1 'polypeptide(L)'
;VLKDPDGKYVMADDARFDPVFGALAKQGRTLVAHLGEPRNCWLPVDQMTVDGDRRYFAANPQYHGLLHPEIPNYEAQIAARDRMLERHPTLRVVGCHLGSLEYDVDELARRLDKYPNLAVDLSARIVHLQIQPRDKVQAFLVKYQDRILYGTDLQFGGRPDAADADPAKLLA
;
A
#
# COMPACT_ATOMS: atom_id res chain seq x y z
N VAL A 1 -1.74 -12.63 -1.87
CA VAL A 1 -1.40 -12.94 -0.46
C VAL A 1 -0.57 -14.21 -0.43
N LEU A 2 0.56 -14.18 0.28
CA LEU A 2 1.48 -15.32 0.39
C LEU A 2 0.95 -16.33 1.42
N LYS A 3 1.00 -17.63 1.08
CA LYS A 3 0.72 -18.71 2.02
C LYS A 3 1.95 -19.62 2.15
N ASP A 4 2.14 -20.18 3.32
CA ASP A 4 3.14 -21.23 3.55
C ASP A 4 2.64 -22.61 3.05
N PRO A 5 3.48 -23.65 3.08
CA PRO A 5 3.08 -24.99 2.62
C PRO A 5 1.88 -25.58 3.36
N ASP A 6 1.63 -25.15 4.59
CA ASP A 6 0.49 -25.58 5.42
C ASP A 6 -0.78 -24.77 5.12
N GLY A 7 -0.71 -23.84 4.16
CA GLY A 7 -1.83 -22.99 3.74
C GLY A 7 -2.09 -21.79 4.66
N LYS A 8 -1.23 -21.53 5.66
CA LYS A 8 -1.35 -20.39 6.56
C LYS A 8 -0.84 -19.12 5.86
N TYR A 9 -1.56 -18.01 6.05
CA TYR A 9 -1.15 -16.70 5.51
C TYR A 9 0.14 -16.20 6.16
N VAL A 10 1.09 -15.79 5.31
CA VAL A 10 2.37 -15.20 5.72
C VAL A 10 2.24 -13.70 5.73
N MET A 11 2.36 -13.10 6.90
CA MET A 11 2.20 -11.66 7.10
C MET A 11 3.54 -10.93 7.02
N ALA A 12 3.51 -9.59 6.86
CA ALA A 12 4.72 -8.78 6.72
C ALA A 12 5.70 -8.88 7.90
N ASP A 13 5.21 -9.21 9.09
CA ASP A 13 5.99 -9.40 10.32
C ASP A 13 6.43 -10.86 10.56
N ASP A 14 6.30 -11.74 9.58
CA ASP A 14 6.76 -13.12 9.74
C ASP A 14 8.28 -13.16 9.94
N ALA A 15 8.73 -13.84 11.00
CA ALA A 15 10.14 -13.91 11.38
C ALA A 15 11.04 -14.52 10.29
N ARG A 16 10.48 -15.25 9.34
CA ARG A 16 11.22 -15.79 8.18
C ARG A 16 11.79 -14.68 7.29
N PHE A 17 11.22 -13.46 7.35
CA PHE A 17 11.73 -12.29 6.61
C PHE A 17 12.83 -11.52 7.35
N ASP A 18 13.01 -11.73 8.65
CA ASP A 18 13.98 -10.96 9.45
C ASP A 18 15.41 -11.01 8.87
N PRO A 19 15.95 -12.15 8.38
CA PRO A 19 17.26 -12.17 7.74
C PRO A 19 17.34 -11.30 6.49
N VAL A 20 16.26 -11.25 5.69
CA VAL A 20 16.20 -10.42 4.46
C VAL A 20 16.15 -8.95 4.83
N PHE A 21 15.29 -8.57 5.77
CA PHE A 21 15.16 -7.19 6.24
C PHE A 21 16.45 -6.69 6.89
N GLY A 22 17.10 -7.53 7.70
CA GLY A 22 18.40 -7.23 8.30
C GLY A 22 19.50 -7.02 7.24
N ALA A 23 19.51 -7.84 6.18
CA ALA A 23 20.49 -7.70 5.09
C ALA A 23 20.26 -6.40 4.30
N LEU A 24 19.01 -6.05 4.00
CA LEU A 24 18.65 -4.80 3.32
C LEU A 24 19.08 -3.58 4.17
N ALA A 25 18.76 -3.60 5.46
CA ALA A 25 19.14 -2.53 6.39
C ALA A 25 20.65 -2.36 6.46
N LYS A 26 21.40 -3.47 6.63
CA LYS A 26 22.87 -3.48 6.68
C LYS A 26 23.52 -2.91 5.40
N GLN A 27 22.90 -3.14 4.25
CA GLN A 27 23.38 -2.63 2.95
C GLN A 27 22.86 -1.21 2.65
N GLY A 28 22.12 -0.58 3.57
CA GLY A 28 21.51 0.73 3.34
C GLY A 28 20.47 0.74 2.21
N ARG A 29 19.86 -0.41 1.91
CA ARG A 29 18.82 -0.52 0.88
C ARG A 29 17.46 -0.11 1.43
N THR A 30 16.58 0.34 0.54
CA THR A 30 15.20 0.69 0.88
C THR A 30 14.29 -0.43 0.40
N LEU A 31 13.40 -0.89 1.30
CA LEU A 31 12.31 -1.78 0.94
C LEU A 31 11.15 -0.94 0.38
N VAL A 32 10.77 -1.14 -0.87
CA VAL A 32 9.55 -0.60 -1.46
C VAL A 32 8.55 -1.74 -1.55
N ALA A 33 7.42 -1.65 -0.87
CA ALA A 33 6.52 -2.80 -0.76
C ALA A 33 5.05 -2.41 -0.61
N HIS A 34 4.19 -3.19 -1.25
CA HIS A 34 2.75 -3.25 -1.03
C HIS A 34 2.51 -4.13 0.20
N LEU A 35 2.22 -3.50 1.35
CA LEU A 35 2.17 -4.17 2.66
C LEU A 35 0.76 -4.37 3.20
N GLY A 36 -0.26 -4.11 2.43
CA GLY A 36 -1.66 -4.30 2.79
C GLY A 36 -2.60 -3.79 1.69
N GLU A 37 -3.81 -4.29 1.67
CA GLU A 37 -4.85 -3.86 0.74
C GLU A 37 -5.51 -2.55 1.20
N PRO A 38 -6.16 -1.78 0.30
CA PRO A 38 -6.87 -0.58 0.69
C PRO A 38 -8.06 -0.92 1.61
N ARG A 39 -8.44 0.01 2.47
CA ARG A 39 -9.58 -0.21 3.39
C ARG A 39 -10.86 -0.57 2.67
N ASN A 40 -11.11 0.03 1.49
CA ASN A 40 -12.29 -0.28 0.67
C ASN A 40 -12.40 -1.77 0.31
N CYS A 41 -11.27 -2.50 0.19
CA CYS A 41 -11.28 -3.96 -0.04
C CYS A 41 -12.09 -4.74 1.03
N TRP A 42 -12.33 -4.16 2.19
CA TRP A 42 -12.99 -4.78 3.34
C TRP A 42 -14.37 -4.20 3.63
N LEU A 43 -14.88 -3.32 2.78
CA LEU A 43 -16.20 -2.70 2.90
C LEU A 43 -17.19 -3.30 1.90
N PRO A 44 -18.50 -3.34 2.23
CA PRO A 44 -19.52 -3.54 1.22
C PRO A 44 -19.38 -2.55 0.06
N VAL A 45 -19.65 -2.98 -1.17
CA VAL A 45 -19.43 -2.17 -2.36
C VAL A 45 -20.12 -0.80 -2.30
N ASP A 46 -21.33 -0.74 -1.75
CA ASP A 46 -22.13 0.48 -1.58
C ASP A 46 -21.56 1.44 -0.51
N GLN A 47 -20.69 0.94 0.38
CA GLN A 47 -20.01 1.73 1.41
C GLN A 47 -18.59 2.16 1.03
N MET A 48 -18.07 1.69 -0.09
CA MET A 48 -16.76 2.10 -0.57
C MET A 48 -16.75 3.58 -0.94
N THR A 49 -15.65 4.26 -0.66
CA THR A 49 -15.55 5.73 -0.69
C THR A 49 -15.28 6.29 -2.08
N VAL A 50 -14.69 5.49 -3.00
CA VAL A 50 -14.35 5.93 -4.36
C VAL A 50 -14.94 5.00 -5.42
N ASP A 51 -15.41 5.58 -6.52
CA ASP A 51 -16.08 4.84 -7.60
C ASP A 51 -15.15 3.86 -8.32
N GLY A 52 -13.86 4.16 -8.38
CA GLY A 52 -12.85 3.26 -8.94
C GLY A 52 -12.83 1.91 -8.20
N ASP A 53 -12.78 1.96 -6.88
CA ASP A 53 -12.76 0.76 -6.04
C ASP A 53 -14.10 0.01 -6.12
N ARG A 54 -15.25 0.73 -6.11
CA ARG A 54 -16.58 0.11 -6.28
C ARG A 54 -16.64 -0.72 -7.56
N ARG A 55 -16.23 -0.12 -8.69
CA ARG A 55 -16.22 -0.82 -9.97
C ARG A 55 -15.25 -1.99 -10.00
N TYR A 56 -14.05 -1.78 -9.45
CA TYR A 56 -13.02 -2.80 -9.42
C TYR A 56 -13.44 -4.03 -8.62
N PHE A 57 -13.87 -3.86 -7.38
CA PHE A 57 -14.25 -4.99 -6.51
C PHE A 57 -15.57 -5.64 -6.94
N ALA A 58 -16.50 -4.87 -7.50
CA ALA A 58 -17.71 -5.45 -8.10
C ALA A 58 -17.38 -6.36 -9.31
N ALA A 59 -16.42 -5.96 -10.15
CA ALA A 59 -15.99 -6.74 -11.30
C ALA A 59 -15.03 -7.89 -10.96
N ASN A 60 -14.35 -7.81 -9.79
CA ASN A 60 -13.31 -8.75 -9.38
C ASN A 60 -13.56 -9.27 -7.95
N PRO A 61 -14.65 -10.00 -7.70
CA PRO A 61 -15.01 -10.47 -6.35
C PRO A 61 -13.94 -11.34 -5.70
N GLN A 62 -13.10 -12.01 -6.50
CA GLN A 62 -11.97 -12.81 -6.01
C GLN A 62 -10.90 -11.98 -5.27
N TYR A 63 -10.85 -10.65 -5.48
CA TYR A 63 -9.95 -9.72 -4.79
C TYR A 63 -10.65 -8.90 -3.70
N HIS A 64 -11.96 -9.07 -3.53
CA HIS A 64 -12.74 -8.35 -2.53
C HIS A 64 -12.63 -9.04 -1.17
N GLY A 65 -11.72 -8.58 -0.31
CA GLY A 65 -11.36 -9.20 0.97
C GLY A 65 -12.55 -9.44 1.89
N LEU A 66 -13.58 -8.60 1.86
CA LEU A 66 -14.82 -8.79 2.62
C LEU A 66 -15.50 -10.14 2.34
N LEU A 67 -15.36 -10.65 1.11
CA LEU A 67 -15.96 -11.92 0.68
C LEU A 67 -15.11 -13.15 1.06
N HIS A 68 -13.93 -12.92 1.60
CA HIS A 68 -12.91 -13.92 1.90
C HIS A 68 -12.49 -13.88 3.37
N PRO A 69 -13.35 -14.35 4.30
CA PRO A 69 -13.10 -14.26 5.74
C PRO A 69 -11.87 -15.06 6.21
N GLU A 70 -11.37 -15.96 5.37
CA GLU A 70 -10.12 -16.70 5.61
C GLU A 70 -8.87 -15.84 5.43
N ILE A 71 -8.95 -14.70 4.72
CA ILE A 71 -7.85 -13.76 4.55
C ILE A 71 -7.73 -12.88 5.80
N PRO A 72 -6.52 -12.67 6.35
CA PRO A 72 -6.32 -11.72 7.46
C PRO A 72 -6.93 -10.36 7.11
N ASN A 73 -7.77 -9.83 8.00
CA ASN A 73 -8.50 -8.61 7.76
C ASN A 73 -7.59 -7.38 7.66
N TYR A 74 -8.17 -6.22 7.33
CA TYR A 74 -7.45 -4.96 7.15
C TYR A 74 -6.58 -4.63 8.37
N GLU A 75 -7.16 -4.65 9.58
CA GLU A 75 -6.49 -4.30 10.82
C GLU A 75 -5.31 -5.24 11.11
N ALA A 76 -5.47 -6.53 10.84
CA ALA A 76 -4.40 -7.52 11.01
C ALA A 76 -3.22 -7.24 10.06
N GLN A 77 -3.50 -6.86 8.79
CA GLN A 77 -2.45 -6.53 7.81
C GLN A 77 -1.69 -5.26 8.21
N ILE A 78 -2.42 -4.20 8.60
CA ILE A 78 -1.81 -2.95 9.06
C ILE A 78 -0.99 -3.17 10.34
N ALA A 79 -1.51 -3.94 11.29
CA ALA A 79 -0.78 -4.27 12.52
C ALA A 79 0.49 -5.10 12.24
N ALA A 80 0.45 -6.04 11.30
CA ALA A 80 1.64 -6.82 10.90
C ALA A 80 2.71 -5.91 10.28
N ARG A 81 2.33 -4.99 9.38
CA ARG A 81 3.23 -3.97 8.85
C ARG A 81 3.85 -3.13 9.97
N ASP A 82 3.03 -2.65 10.90
CA ASP A 82 3.48 -1.80 12.00
C ASP A 82 4.49 -2.54 12.89
N ARG A 83 4.24 -3.82 13.23
CA ARG A 83 5.21 -4.65 13.97
C ARG A 83 6.51 -4.91 13.19
N MET A 84 6.44 -5.08 11.89
CA MET A 84 7.64 -5.18 11.04
C MET A 84 8.49 -3.90 11.11
N LEU A 85 7.87 -2.72 11.02
CA LEU A 85 8.57 -1.43 11.16
C LEU A 85 9.22 -1.26 12.55
N GLU A 86 8.53 -1.67 13.61
CA GLU A 86 9.05 -1.63 14.99
C GLU A 86 10.25 -2.56 15.18
N ARG A 87 10.18 -3.77 14.60
CA ARG A 87 11.26 -4.77 14.73
C ARG A 87 12.51 -4.39 13.94
N HIS A 88 12.33 -3.64 12.84
CA HIS A 88 13.43 -3.26 11.94
C HIS A 88 13.59 -1.72 11.82
N PRO A 89 13.91 -1.00 12.92
CA PRO A 89 13.89 0.47 12.93
C PRO A 89 14.96 1.11 12.04
N THR A 90 15.99 0.35 11.64
CA THR A 90 17.05 0.81 10.74
C THR A 90 16.77 0.49 9.26
N LEU A 91 15.75 -0.31 8.96
CA LEU A 91 15.32 -0.58 7.60
C LEU A 91 14.50 0.61 7.07
N ARG A 92 14.94 1.24 6.00
CA ARG A 92 14.13 2.24 5.29
C ARG A 92 13.03 1.54 4.50
N VAL A 93 11.79 1.97 4.70
CA VAL A 93 10.62 1.38 4.06
C VAL A 93 9.81 2.46 3.33
N VAL A 94 9.44 2.18 2.09
CA VAL A 94 8.39 2.92 1.36
C VAL A 94 7.18 2.01 1.26
N GLY A 95 6.13 2.36 2.00
CA GLY A 95 4.83 1.72 1.89
C GLY A 95 4.10 2.22 0.65
N CYS A 96 3.91 1.36 -0.35
CA CYS A 96 3.16 1.71 -1.55
C CYS A 96 1.71 2.10 -1.20
N HIS A 97 1.09 2.92 -2.06
CA HIS A 97 -0.34 3.25 -1.97
C HIS A 97 -0.73 3.94 -0.64
N LEU A 98 0.04 4.97 -0.24
CA LEU A 98 -0.11 5.64 1.07
C LEU A 98 0.03 4.66 2.25
N GLY A 99 0.81 3.60 2.06
CA GLY A 99 0.97 2.54 3.05
C GLY A 99 -0.34 1.85 3.42
N SER A 100 -1.31 1.83 2.52
CA SER A 100 -2.67 1.31 2.72
C SER A 100 -3.46 2.04 3.83
N LEU A 101 -3.15 3.32 4.07
CA LEU A 101 -3.89 4.23 4.96
C LEU A 101 -4.51 5.39 4.18
N GLU A 102 -4.87 5.14 2.94
CA GLU A 102 -5.38 6.11 1.96
C GLU A 102 -6.69 6.78 2.39
N TYR A 103 -7.44 6.13 3.27
CA TYR A 103 -8.77 6.58 3.70
C TYR A 103 -8.72 7.74 4.70
N ASP A 104 -7.60 7.94 5.41
CA ASP A 104 -7.47 8.98 6.43
C ASP A 104 -6.01 9.42 6.60
N VAL A 105 -5.69 10.64 6.14
CA VAL A 105 -4.34 11.20 6.27
C VAL A 105 -3.91 11.44 7.73
N ASP A 106 -4.83 11.55 8.70
CA ASP A 106 -4.45 11.66 10.12
C ASP A 106 -3.98 10.30 10.65
N GLU A 107 -4.60 9.19 10.21
CA GLU A 107 -4.10 7.85 10.53
C GLU A 107 -2.71 7.62 9.95
N LEU A 108 -2.48 8.05 8.70
CA LEU A 108 -1.17 7.97 8.09
C LEU A 108 -0.15 8.87 8.81
N ALA A 109 -0.55 10.09 9.18
CA ALA A 109 0.30 11.01 9.94
C ALA A 109 0.78 10.40 11.25
N ARG A 110 -0.11 9.74 12.01
CA ARG A 110 0.26 9.04 13.25
C ARG A 110 1.33 7.96 13.03
N ARG A 111 1.28 7.24 11.89
CA ARG A 111 2.32 6.23 11.58
C ARG A 111 3.61 6.88 11.13
N LEU A 112 3.55 7.94 10.35
CA LEU A 112 4.76 8.68 9.97
C LEU A 112 5.44 9.31 11.18
N ASP A 113 4.70 9.85 12.15
CA ASP A 113 5.27 10.37 13.39
C ASP A 113 5.87 9.25 14.26
N LYS A 114 5.22 8.08 14.32
CA LYS A 114 5.68 6.94 15.13
C LYS A 114 6.87 6.21 14.52
N TYR A 115 6.91 6.09 13.19
CA TYR A 115 7.90 5.28 12.47
C TYR A 115 8.79 6.17 11.59
N PRO A 116 9.94 6.66 12.10
CA PRO A 116 10.84 7.52 11.33
C PRO A 116 11.44 6.83 10.11
N ASN A 117 11.45 5.51 10.07
CA ASN A 117 11.92 4.68 8.97
C ASN A 117 10.87 4.40 7.87
N LEU A 118 9.63 4.90 8.01
CA LEU A 118 8.56 4.77 7.03
C LEU A 118 8.47 6.02 6.16
N ALA A 119 8.43 5.86 4.86
CA ALA A 119 7.94 6.80 3.86
C ALA A 119 6.79 6.13 3.08
N VAL A 120 6.05 6.87 2.27
CA VAL A 120 4.96 6.33 1.45
C VAL A 120 4.98 6.90 0.04
N ASP A 121 4.31 6.25 -0.89
CA ASP A 121 4.05 6.80 -2.21
C ASP A 121 2.55 7.09 -2.45
N LEU A 122 2.26 7.87 -3.48
CA LEU A 122 0.90 8.27 -3.87
C LEU A 122 0.26 7.33 -4.90
N SER A 123 0.96 6.28 -5.31
CA SER A 123 0.57 5.40 -6.42
C SER A 123 -0.87 4.92 -6.28
N ALA A 124 -1.66 5.13 -7.33
CA ALA A 124 -3.07 4.73 -7.43
C ALA A 124 -4.00 5.29 -6.33
N ARG A 125 -3.58 6.28 -5.51
CA ARG A 125 -4.35 6.74 -4.34
C ARG A 125 -4.65 8.24 -4.31
N ILE A 126 -4.32 8.99 -5.36
CA ILE A 126 -4.60 10.45 -5.42
C ILE A 126 -6.10 10.72 -5.27
N VAL A 127 -6.97 9.89 -5.84
CA VAL A 127 -8.43 10.03 -5.72
C VAL A 127 -8.91 9.95 -4.27
N HIS A 128 -8.26 9.16 -3.41
CA HIS A 128 -8.60 9.04 -1.99
C HIS A 128 -8.22 10.31 -1.20
N LEU A 129 -7.20 11.05 -1.64
CA LEU A 129 -6.87 12.35 -1.07
C LEU A 129 -7.90 13.41 -1.48
N GLN A 130 -8.44 13.33 -2.71
CA GLN A 130 -9.40 14.29 -3.22
C GLN A 130 -10.76 14.27 -2.51
N ILE A 131 -11.12 13.16 -1.87
CA ILE A 131 -12.38 13.03 -1.13
C ILE A 131 -12.26 13.38 0.35
N GLN A 132 -11.07 13.71 0.84
CA GLN A 132 -10.83 14.20 2.19
C GLN A 132 -10.82 15.72 2.25
N PRO A 133 -11.05 16.35 3.43
CA PRO A 133 -11.02 17.80 3.56
C PRO A 133 -9.72 18.40 3.05
N ARG A 134 -9.82 19.37 2.13
CA ARG A 134 -8.68 19.96 1.42
C ARG A 134 -7.59 20.47 2.35
N ASP A 135 -7.97 21.26 3.36
CA ASP A 135 -7.01 21.88 4.29
C ASP A 135 -6.23 20.82 5.09
N LYS A 136 -6.92 19.75 5.49
CA LYS A 136 -6.33 18.59 6.16
C LYS A 136 -5.28 17.92 5.28
N VAL A 137 -5.62 17.63 4.02
CA VAL A 137 -4.71 17.00 3.05
C VAL A 137 -3.53 17.92 2.74
N GLN A 138 -3.79 19.23 2.57
CA GLN A 138 -2.72 20.20 2.33
C GLN A 138 -1.73 20.26 3.50
N ALA A 139 -2.23 20.37 4.72
CA ALA A 139 -1.39 20.37 5.93
C ALA A 139 -0.55 19.08 6.05
N PHE A 140 -1.16 17.93 5.76
CA PHE A 140 -0.48 16.63 5.72
C PHE A 140 0.66 16.62 4.69
N LEU A 141 0.37 17.00 3.43
CA LEU A 141 1.37 17.00 2.36
C LEU A 141 2.54 17.94 2.65
N VAL A 142 2.26 19.14 3.20
CA VAL A 142 3.31 20.09 3.59
C VAL A 142 4.16 19.55 4.74
N LYS A 143 3.53 18.96 5.77
CA LYS A 143 4.26 18.43 6.95
C LYS A 143 5.17 17.26 6.58
N TYR A 144 4.73 16.38 5.68
CA TYR A 144 5.46 15.13 5.38
C TYR A 144 6.07 15.10 3.99
N GLN A 145 6.28 16.25 3.34
CA GLN A 145 6.79 16.36 1.96
C GLN A 145 8.09 15.57 1.70
N ASP A 146 8.96 15.45 2.71
CA ASP A 146 10.23 14.70 2.59
C ASP A 146 10.06 13.18 2.74
N ARG A 147 8.83 12.73 2.98
CA ARG A 147 8.49 11.32 3.24
C ARG A 147 7.36 10.81 2.34
N ILE A 148 6.97 11.60 1.34
CA ILE A 148 5.94 11.26 0.37
C ILE A 148 6.57 11.28 -1.02
N LEU A 149 6.50 10.15 -1.71
CA LEU A 149 7.00 9.99 -3.06
C LEU A 149 5.85 10.07 -4.06
N TYR A 150 6.09 10.69 -5.19
CA TYR A 150 5.16 10.59 -6.32
C TYR A 150 5.31 9.24 -7.01
N GLY A 151 4.20 8.62 -7.34
CA GLY A 151 4.11 7.39 -8.13
C GLY A 151 2.74 7.29 -8.78
N THR A 152 2.62 6.51 -9.86
CA THR A 152 1.37 6.35 -10.63
C THR A 152 0.79 4.95 -10.56
N ASP A 153 1.61 3.93 -10.30
CA ASP A 153 1.28 2.51 -10.42
C ASP A 153 0.95 2.10 -11.88
N LEU A 154 1.44 2.88 -12.86
CA LEU A 154 1.31 2.51 -14.26
C LEU A 154 2.22 1.32 -14.56
N GLN A 155 1.63 0.28 -15.12
CA GLN A 155 2.37 -0.89 -15.59
C GLN A 155 2.75 -0.71 -17.05
N PHE A 156 4.06 -0.65 -17.31
CA PHE A 156 4.62 -0.79 -18.65
C PHE A 156 4.94 -2.28 -18.87
N GLY A 157 3.98 -3.01 -19.38
CA GLY A 157 4.19 -4.43 -19.64
C GLY A 157 2.94 -4.98 -20.30
N GLY A 158 3.13 -5.38 -21.54
CA GLY A 158 2.03 -5.70 -22.43
C GLY A 158 0.98 -6.61 -21.80
N ARG A 159 -0.25 -6.22 -22.00
CA ARG A 159 -1.24 -7.26 -22.32
C ARG A 159 -0.65 -8.08 -23.46
N PRO A 160 -0.79 -9.41 -23.47
CA PRO A 160 -0.26 -10.26 -24.55
C PRO A 160 -0.75 -9.86 -25.97
N ASP A 161 -1.78 -9.05 -26.03
CA ASP A 161 -2.44 -8.48 -27.20
C ASP A 161 -2.02 -7.03 -27.55
N ALA A 162 -1.18 -6.41 -26.72
CA ALA A 162 -0.60 -5.07 -26.99
C ALA A 162 0.81 -5.19 -27.63
N ALA A 163 0.90 -6.01 -28.65
CA ALA A 163 2.16 -6.22 -29.43
C ALA A 163 2.66 -4.96 -30.14
N ASP A 164 1.95 -3.81 -30.04
CA ASP A 164 2.26 -2.56 -30.74
C ASP A 164 2.27 -1.30 -29.86
N ALA A 165 2.41 -1.43 -28.55
CA ALA A 165 2.59 -0.24 -27.71
C ALA A 165 4.04 0.25 -27.81
N ASP A 166 4.32 1.05 -28.84
CA ASP A 166 5.56 1.79 -28.99
C ASP A 166 5.69 2.80 -27.83
N PRO A 167 6.66 2.64 -26.89
CA PRO A 167 6.85 3.54 -25.77
C PRO A 167 7.09 5.00 -26.21
N ALA A 168 7.60 5.23 -27.42
CA ALA A 168 7.81 6.56 -27.98
C ALA A 168 6.51 7.30 -28.30
N LYS A 169 5.40 6.59 -28.49
CA LYS A 169 4.07 7.21 -28.72
C LYS A 169 3.34 7.61 -27.45
N LEU A 170 3.82 7.20 -26.27
CA LEU A 170 3.25 7.56 -24.97
C LEU A 170 3.82 8.86 -24.42
N LEU A 171 4.88 9.40 -25.02
CA LEU A 171 5.57 10.62 -24.58
C LEU A 171 5.40 11.80 -25.57
N ALA A 172 4.58 11.63 -26.59
CA ALA A 172 4.19 12.68 -27.53
C ALA A 172 2.79 13.25 -27.21
#